data_76bf1427d05cb237aaedb96fb86aa485
#
_entry.id   76bf1427d05cb237aaedb96fb86aa485
#
_cell.length_a   1.000
_cell.length_b   1.000
_cell.length_c   1.000
_cell.angle_alpha   90.00
_cell.angle_beta   90.00
_cell.angle_gamma   90.00
#
_symmetry.space_group_name_H-M   'P 1'
#
loop_
_entity.id
_entity.type
_entity.pdbx_description
1 polymer ?
#
loop_
_entity_poly.entity_id
_entity_poly.type
_entity_poly.pdbx_seq_one_letter_code
_entity_poly.pdbx_strand_id
1 'polypeptide(L)'
;MLDAAAPGHGLPKNRCLALLGRHSIGRVLSATADGLAVVPVNYRFDGDRLVLSAPPGLEELAAASSPVTFEVDQHEEGLPWSWVVVVQGTLRVLDADDVDATHFDPPLAAWSTVGGSPYLELVARTWTGRELSRHHQLAEGWAQGPSGP
;
A
#
# COMPACT_ATOMS: atom_id res chain seq x y z
N MET A 1 -5.09 -13.56 17.44
CA MET A 1 -5.91 -12.73 16.53
C MET A 1 -5.52 -11.29 16.77
N LEU A 2 -4.90 -10.66 15.79
CA LEU A 2 -4.61 -9.23 15.88
C LEU A 2 -5.95 -8.49 15.81
N ASP A 3 -6.33 -7.86 16.91
CA ASP A 3 -7.51 -7.01 16.93
C ASP A 3 -7.30 -5.85 15.96
N ALA A 4 -8.20 -5.70 15.00
CA ALA A 4 -8.21 -4.58 14.07
C ALA A 4 -8.39 -3.21 14.77
N ALA A 5 -8.57 -3.19 16.07
CA ALA A 5 -8.68 -2.00 16.93
C ALA A 5 -7.33 -1.48 17.46
N ALA A 6 -6.22 -1.67 16.72
CA ALA A 6 -4.96 -1.03 17.08
C ALA A 6 -5.12 0.51 17.20
N PRO A 7 -4.35 1.18 18.08
CA PRO A 7 -4.49 2.60 18.33
C PRO A 7 -4.30 3.42 17.05
N GLY A 8 -5.23 4.29 16.76
CA GLY A 8 -5.26 5.16 15.58
C GLY A 8 -6.70 5.46 15.18
N HIS A 9 -6.90 6.58 14.51
CA HIS A 9 -8.22 6.94 14.00
C HIS A 9 -8.41 6.30 12.63
N GLY A 10 -9.53 5.58 12.44
CA GLY A 10 -9.91 5.05 11.14
C GLY A 10 -10.13 6.16 10.12
N LEU A 11 -9.58 6.00 8.92
CA LEU A 11 -9.80 6.92 7.82
C LEU A 11 -11.04 6.52 7.01
N PRO A 12 -11.89 7.48 6.64
CA PRO A 12 -12.99 7.19 5.74
C PRO A 12 -12.48 6.83 4.34
N LYS A 13 -13.26 6.06 3.58
CA LYS A 13 -12.86 5.54 2.26
C LYS A 13 -12.36 6.62 1.31
N ASN A 14 -13.08 7.73 1.21
CA ASN A 14 -12.68 8.85 0.33
C ASN A 14 -11.30 9.42 0.68
N ARG A 15 -10.93 9.43 1.96
CA ARG A 15 -9.60 9.83 2.40
C ARG A 15 -8.54 8.81 1.99
N CYS A 16 -8.82 7.52 2.14
CA CYS A 16 -7.94 6.45 1.67
C CYS A 16 -7.65 6.58 0.17
N LEU A 17 -8.70 6.78 -0.65
CA LEU A 17 -8.56 6.93 -2.10
C LEU A 17 -7.73 8.18 -2.46
N ALA A 18 -7.94 9.29 -1.77
CA ALA A 18 -7.16 10.52 -2.00
C ALA A 18 -5.68 10.36 -1.66
N LEU A 19 -5.36 9.60 -0.61
CA LEU A 19 -3.98 9.29 -0.22
C LEU A 19 -3.31 8.38 -1.27
N LEU A 20 -3.99 7.34 -1.72
CA LEU A 20 -3.50 6.45 -2.77
C LEU A 20 -3.15 7.21 -4.06
N GLY A 21 -3.96 8.16 -4.47
CA GLY A 21 -3.73 8.94 -5.69
C GLY A 21 -2.51 9.88 -5.63
N ARG A 22 -1.92 10.09 -4.46
CA ARG A 22 -0.76 10.97 -4.26
C ARG A 22 0.58 10.23 -4.18
N HIS A 23 0.57 8.92 -4.13
CA HIS A 23 1.76 8.07 -3.99
C HIS A 23 1.88 7.14 -5.18
N SER A 24 3.05 6.55 -5.36
CA SER A 24 3.37 5.72 -6.53
C SER A 24 4.10 4.43 -6.20
N ILE A 25 4.43 4.22 -4.94
CA ILE A 25 5.10 3.00 -4.46
C ILE A 25 4.27 2.42 -3.32
N GLY A 26 4.03 1.12 -3.39
CA GLY A 26 3.36 0.36 -2.35
C GLY A 26 3.96 -1.02 -2.20
N ARG A 27 3.33 -1.87 -1.42
CA ARG A 27 3.77 -3.25 -1.16
C ARG A 27 2.60 -4.21 -1.35
N VAL A 28 2.85 -5.29 -2.08
CA VAL A 28 1.94 -6.44 -2.14
C VAL A 28 2.41 -7.47 -1.13
N LEU A 29 1.50 -7.93 -0.30
CA LEU A 29 1.71 -8.98 0.67
C LEU A 29 0.88 -10.19 0.28
N SER A 30 1.50 -11.36 0.29
CA SER A 30 0.83 -12.64 0.05
C SER A 30 1.34 -13.72 0.98
N ALA A 31 0.48 -14.69 1.31
CA ALA A 31 0.88 -15.84 2.09
C ALA A 31 1.76 -16.78 1.26
N THR A 32 2.81 -17.30 1.90
CA THR A 32 3.69 -18.34 1.35
C THR A 32 3.76 -19.51 2.32
N ALA A 33 4.39 -20.61 1.91
CA ALA A 33 4.61 -21.76 2.78
C ALA A 33 5.42 -21.39 4.05
N ASP A 34 6.35 -20.44 3.93
CA ASP A 34 7.28 -20.05 5.00
C ASP A 34 6.89 -18.75 5.72
N GLY A 35 5.71 -18.20 5.44
CA GLY A 35 5.24 -16.95 6.06
C GLY A 35 4.57 -15.99 5.10
N LEU A 36 5.00 -14.73 5.09
CA LEU A 36 4.50 -13.70 4.19
C LEU A 36 5.60 -13.20 3.27
N ALA A 37 5.31 -13.18 1.97
CA ALA A 37 6.11 -12.41 1.02
C ALA A 37 5.63 -10.95 1.04
N VAL A 38 6.60 -10.02 1.03
CA VAL A 38 6.36 -8.58 0.93
C VAL A 38 7.11 -8.08 -0.29
N VAL A 39 6.40 -7.62 -1.29
CA VAL A 39 6.96 -7.25 -2.60
C VAL A 39 6.67 -5.78 -2.89
N PRO A 40 7.70 -4.91 -2.98
CA PRO A 40 7.50 -3.52 -3.37
C PRO A 40 7.09 -3.45 -4.85
N VAL A 41 6.18 -2.54 -5.15
CA VAL A 41 5.65 -2.33 -6.50
C VAL A 41 5.47 -0.85 -6.78
N ASN A 42 5.68 -0.47 -8.04
CA ASN A 42 5.17 0.81 -8.51
C ASN A 42 3.68 0.68 -8.82
N TYR A 43 2.92 1.72 -8.56
CA TYR A 43 1.49 1.72 -8.85
C TYR A 43 0.97 3.07 -9.31
N ARG A 44 -0.22 3.05 -9.90
CA ARG A 44 -1.04 4.21 -10.18
C ARG A 44 -2.47 3.94 -9.73
N PHE A 45 -3.08 4.98 -9.21
CA PHE A 45 -4.50 5.00 -8.87
C PHE A 45 -5.14 6.23 -9.49
N ASP A 46 -6.13 6.05 -10.34
CA ASP A 46 -6.82 7.12 -11.06
C ASP A 46 -8.14 7.56 -10.40
N GLY A 47 -8.46 6.99 -9.25
CA GLY A 47 -9.72 7.20 -8.55
C GLY A 47 -10.69 6.03 -8.68
N ASP A 48 -10.44 5.13 -9.61
CA ASP A 48 -11.26 3.94 -9.90
C ASP A 48 -10.41 2.66 -9.95
N ARG A 49 -9.32 2.68 -10.71
CA ARG A 49 -8.46 1.51 -10.95
C ARG A 49 -7.12 1.65 -10.24
N LEU A 50 -6.71 0.57 -9.58
CA LEU A 50 -5.39 0.44 -8.96
C LEU A 50 -4.53 -0.49 -9.81
N VAL A 51 -3.62 0.09 -10.58
CA VAL A 51 -2.74 -0.63 -11.51
C VAL A 51 -1.33 -0.70 -10.97
N LEU A 52 -0.76 -1.88 -10.98
CA LEU A 52 0.56 -2.20 -10.48
C LEU A 52 1.49 -2.52 -11.64
N SER A 53 2.73 -2.03 -11.58
CA SER A 53 3.85 -2.57 -12.33
C SER A 53 4.67 -3.43 -11.38
N ALA A 54 4.61 -4.73 -11.57
CA ALA A 54 5.10 -5.68 -10.59
C ALA A 54 6.37 -6.40 -11.07
N PRO A 55 7.26 -6.79 -10.15
CA PRO A 55 8.34 -7.71 -10.47
C PRO A 55 7.77 -9.09 -10.89
N PRO A 56 8.57 -9.92 -11.60
CA PRO A 56 8.16 -11.28 -11.96
C PRO A 56 7.69 -12.09 -10.75
N GLY A 57 6.69 -12.93 -10.94
CA GLY A 57 6.14 -13.84 -9.94
C GLY A 57 4.78 -13.42 -9.37
N LEU A 58 4.41 -12.14 -9.46
CA LEU A 58 3.07 -11.73 -9.01
C LEU A 58 1.95 -12.12 -9.99
N GLU A 59 2.29 -12.36 -11.26
CA GLU A 59 1.34 -12.90 -12.25
C GLU A 59 0.83 -14.30 -11.88
N GLU A 60 1.62 -15.10 -11.17
CA GLU A 60 1.19 -16.42 -10.68
C GLU A 60 0.07 -16.29 -9.64
N LEU A 61 0.16 -15.28 -8.78
CA LEU A 61 -0.91 -14.97 -7.82
C LEU A 61 -2.19 -14.51 -8.53
N ALA A 62 -2.03 -13.76 -9.62
CA ALA A 62 -3.16 -13.34 -10.45
C ALA A 62 -3.81 -14.55 -11.14
N ALA A 63 -3.02 -15.45 -11.74
CA ALA A 63 -3.50 -16.66 -12.39
C ALA A 63 -4.23 -17.59 -11.42
N ALA A 64 -3.77 -17.68 -10.18
CA ALA A 64 -4.40 -18.48 -9.13
C ALA A 64 -5.57 -17.77 -8.44
N SER A 65 -5.86 -16.51 -8.77
CA SER A 65 -6.82 -15.66 -8.06
C SER A 65 -6.59 -15.65 -6.54
N SER A 66 -5.32 -15.71 -6.14
CA SER A 66 -4.93 -15.74 -4.73
C SER A 66 -5.25 -14.42 -4.04
N PRO A 67 -5.77 -14.45 -2.80
CA PRO A 67 -5.96 -13.25 -2.02
C PRO A 67 -4.62 -12.55 -1.77
N VAL A 68 -4.60 -11.23 -1.97
CA VAL A 68 -3.45 -10.38 -1.66
C VAL A 68 -3.88 -9.19 -0.81
N THR A 69 -2.91 -8.65 -0.10
CA THR A 69 -3.03 -7.37 0.58
C THR A 69 -2.07 -6.38 -0.07
N PHE A 70 -2.55 -5.22 -0.42
CA PHE A 70 -1.74 -4.11 -0.90
C PHE A 70 -1.71 -3.03 0.17
N GLU A 71 -0.55 -2.49 0.43
CA GLU A 71 -0.35 -1.51 1.48
C GLU A 71 0.46 -0.32 0.97
N VAL A 72 0.04 0.86 1.37
CA VAL A 72 0.78 2.10 1.17
C VAL A 72 0.77 2.87 2.48
N ASP A 73 1.92 3.35 2.89
CA ASP A 73 2.05 4.18 4.08
C ASP A 73 2.89 5.43 3.80
N GLN A 74 2.76 6.39 4.67
CA GLN A 74 3.71 7.49 4.77
C GLN A 74 4.14 7.64 6.22
N HIS A 75 5.46 7.55 6.38
CA HIS A 75 6.12 7.83 7.62
C HIS A 75 7.31 8.74 7.33
N GLU A 76 7.30 9.93 7.88
CA GLU A 76 8.37 10.91 7.75
C GLU A 76 8.81 11.35 9.13
N GLU A 77 10.12 11.26 9.41
CA GLU A 77 10.67 11.77 10.66
C GLU A 77 10.49 13.28 10.73
N GLY A 78 9.95 13.75 11.86
CA GLY A 78 9.64 15.17 12.05
C GLY A 78 8.18 15.54 11.78
N LEU A 79 7.40 14.70 11.11
CA LEU A 79 5.95 14.89 11.05
C LEU A 79 5.27 14.30 12.29
N PRO A 80 4.27 15.00 12.86
CA PRO A 80 3.57 14.52 14.04
C PRO A 80 2.55 13.40 13.75
N TRP A 81 2.35 13.04 12.48
CA TRP A 81 1.38 12.06 12.05
C TRP A 81 1.94 11.18 10.94
N SER A 82 1.47 9.98 10.88
CA SER A 82 1.69 9.02 9.81
C SER A 82 0.36 8.37 9.45
N TRP A 83 0.28 7.74 8.31
CA TRP A 83 -0.92 7.04 7.89
C TRP A 83 -0.56 5.77 7.13
N VAL A 84 -1.50 4.85 7.10
CA VAL A 84 -1.44 3.64 6.30
C VAL A 84 -2.79 3.41 5.63
N VAL A 85 -2.76 2.98 4.37
CA VAL A 85 -3.92 2.50 3.62
C VAL A 85 -3.67 1.06 3.22
N VAL A 86 -4.63 0.20 3.49
CA VAL A 86 -4.58 -1.23 3.19
C VAL A 86 -5.75 -1.59 2.30
N VAL A 87 -5.46 -2.26 1.19
CA VAL A 87 -6.43 -2.72 0.22
C VAL A 87 -6.32 -4.24 0.11
N GLN A 88 -7.41 -4.96 0.32
CA GLN A 88 -7.45 -6.41 0.14
C GLN A 88 -8.26 -6.77 -1.10
N GLY A 89 -7.79 -7.73 -1.85
CA GLY A 89 -8.43 -8.17 -3.08
C GLY A 89 -7.68 -9.28 -3.78
N THR A 90 -7.81 -9.34 -5.08
CA THR A 90 -7.09 -10.27 -5.96
C THR A 90 -6.42 -9.51 -7.10
N LEU A 91 -5.40 -10.09 -7.69
CA LEU A 91 -4.71 -9.52 -8.85
C LEU A 91 -5.32 -10.07 -10.15
N ARG A 92 -5.37 -9.22 -11.16
CA ARG A 92 -5.74 -9.55 -12.54
C ARG A 92 -4.65 -9.06 -13.47
N VAL A 93 -4.20 -9.91 -14.40
CA VAL A 93 -3.29 -9.48 -15.46
C VAL A 93 -4.03 -8.58 -16.44
N LEU A 94 -3.44 -7.44 -16.77
CA LEU A 94 -3.95 -6.53 -17.78
C LEU A 94 -3.39 -6.92 -19.17
N ASP A 95 -4.25 -7.00 -20.16
CA ASP A 95 -3.85 -7.11 -21.54
C ASP A 95 -3.43 -5.74 -22.15
N ALA A 96 -2.99 -5.74 -23.40
CA ALA A 96 -2.53 -4.52 -24.06
C ALA A 96 -3.64 -3.47 -24.17
N ASP A 97 -4.88 -3.89 -24.48
CA ASP A 97 -6.02 -2.99 -24.61
C ASP A 97 -6.42 -2.39 -23.25
N ASP A 98 -6.35 -3.19 -22.19
CA ASP A 98 -6.55 -2.73 -20.81
C ASP A 98 -5.48 -1.68 -20.42
N VAL A 99 -4.21 -1.91 -20.77
CA VAL A 99 -3.12 -0.98 -20.47
C VAL A 99 -3.31 0.34 -21.21
N ASP A 100 -3.66 0.30 -22.47
CA ASP A 100 -3.93 1.50 -23.27
C ASP A 100 -5.13 2.31 -22.71
N ALA A 101 -6.12 1.63 -22.13
CA ALA A 101 -7.26 2.26 -21.50
C ALA A 101 -6.95 2.96 -20.17
N THR A 102 -5.82 2.65 -19.53
CA THR A 102 -5.45 3.27 -18.24
C THR A 102 -4.99 4.73 -18.37
N HIS A 103 -4.48 5.12 -19.51
CA HIS A 103 -4.10 6.51 -19.89
C HIS A 103 -3.31 7.27 -18.81
N PHE A 104 -2.39 6.60 -18.14
CA PHE A 104 -1.57 7.26 -17.11
C PHE A 104 -0.54 8.20 -17.73
N ASP A 105 -0.53 9.45 -17.27
CA ASP A 105 0.48 10.44 -17.61
C ASP A 105 1.15 10.97 -16.31
N PRO A 106 2.45 10.77 -16.09
CA PRO A 106 3.36 9.94 -16.89
C PRO A 106 3.03 8.44 -16.82
N PRO A 107 3.49 7.64 -17.81
CA PRO A 107 3.28 6.20 -17.79
C PRO A 107 3.82 5.55 -16.52
N LEU A 108 3.17 4.49 -16.07
CA LEU A 108 3.65 3.71 -14.94
C LEU A 108 4.99 3.05 -15.31
N ALA A 109 6.03 3.34 -14.51
CA ALA A 109 7.35 2.76 -14.73
C ALA A 109 7.32 1.24 -14.60
N ALA A 110 7.82 0.54 -15.61
CA ALA A 110 7.99 -0.90 -15.53
C ALA A 110 9.18 -1.28 -14.63
N TRP A 111 9.06 -2.37 -13.88
CA TRP A 111 10.14 -2.87 -13.02
C TRP A 111 11.32 -3.40 -13.81
N SER A 112 11.08 -3.90 -15.01
CA SER A 112 12.10 -4.47 -15.88
C SER A 112 11.84 -4.13 -17.33
N THR A 113 12.88 -3.74 -18.05
CA THR A 113 12.85 -3.55 -19.50
C THR A 113 13.10 -4.87 -20.24
N VAL A 114 13.48 -5.93 -19.53
CA VAL A 114 13.78 -7.25 -20.12
C VAL A 114 12.59 -8.16 -19.88
N GLY A 115 11.88 -8.51 -20.96
CA GLY A 115 10.81 -9.50 -20.94
C GLY A 115 9.43 -9.02 -20.52
N GLY A 116 9.20 -7.71 -20.45
CA GLY A 116 7.86 -7.13 -20.22
C GLY A 116 7.17 -7.68 -18.97
N SER A 117 7.47 -7.13 -17.80
CA SER A 117 6.64 -7.42 -16.61
C SER A 117 5.22 -7.03 -16.91
N PRO A 118 4.22 -7.90 -16.68
CA PRO A 118 2.83 -7.56 -16.92
C PRO A 118 2.39 -6.45 -15.99
N TYR A 119 1.49 -5.61 -16.46
CA TYR A 119 0.71 -4.77 -15.57
C TYR A 119 -0.39 -5.59 -14.94
N LEU A 120 -0.60 -5.37 -13.65
CA LEU A 120 -1.63 -6.05 -12.88
C LEU A 120 -2.61 -5.02 -12.36
N GLU A 121 -3.89 -5.35 -12.37
CA GLU A 121 -4.90 -4.60 -11.65
C GLU A 121 -5.20 -5.28 -10.32
N LEU A 122 -5.21 -4.51 -9.23
CA LEU A 122 -5.75 -4.97 -7.98
C LEU A 122 -7.25 -4.74 -7.97
N VAL A 123 -8.00 -5.84 -8.06
CA VAL A 123 -9.46 -5.85 -7.92
C VAL A 123 -9.78 -5.82 -6.43
N ALA A 124 -10.05 -4.62 -5.93
CA ALA A 124 -10.23 -4.39 -4.51
C ALA A 124 -11.57 -4.92 -4.00
N ARG A 125 -11.53 -5.57 -2.83
CA ARG A 125 -12.71 -6.02 -2.08
C ARG A 125 -12.96 -5.16 -0.84
N THR A 126 -11.89 -4.81 -0.12
CA THR A 126 -11.97 -3.99 1.08
C THR A 126 -10.90 -2.90 1.07
N TRP A 127 -11.23 -1.77 1.67
CA TRP A 127 -10.38 -0.62 1.86
C TRP A 127 -10.40 -0.24 3.33
N THR A 128 -9.24 -0.14 3.93
CA THR A 128 -9.09 0.34 5.30
C THR A 128 -7.93 1.33 5.36
N GLY A 129 -8.06 2.32 6.22
CA GLY A 129 -7.00 3.28 6.47
C GLY A 129 -6.94 3.68 7.92
N ARG A 130 -5.76 4.05 8.37
CA ARG A 130 -5.53 4.54 9.73
C ARG A 130 -4.57 5.69 9.71
N GLU A 131 -4.82 6.63 10.59
CA GLU A 131 -3.88 7.69 10.95
C GLU A 131 -3.30 7.41 12.32
N LEU A 132 -1.99 7.54 12.45
CA LEU A 132 -1.24 7.36 13.68
C LEU A 132 -0.64 8.72 14.07
N SER A 133 -0.87 9.15 15.29
CA SER A 133 -0.29 10.38 15.82
C SER A 133 0.81 10.04 16.85
N ARG A 134 1.93 10.72 16.77
CA ARG A 134 3.06 10.54 17.70
C ARG A 134 2.91 11.31 19.01
N HIS A 135 1.86 12.08 19.18
CA HIS A 135 1.78 13.07 20.27
C HIS A 135 1.66 12.52 21.70
N HIS A 136 1.49 11.22 21.90
CA HIS A 136 1.29 10.70 23.26
C HIS A 136 2.53 10.21 24.00
N GLN A 137 3.68 10.07 23.36
CA GLN A 137 4.87 9.50 24.03
C GLN A 137 5.96 10.52 24.41
N LEU A 138 5.90 11.75 23.93
CA LEU A 138 6.92 12.74 24.23
C LEU A 138 6.60 13.65 25.44
N ALA A 139 5.35 13.65 25.89
CA ALA A 139 4.95 14.52 27.00
C ALA A 139 5.24 13.93 28.40
N GLU A 140 5.45 12.64 28.54
CA GLU A 140 5.64 12.00 29.85
C GLU A 140 7.09 11.63 30.17
N GLY A 141 8.00 11.69 29.21
CA GLY A 141 9.39 11.24 29.39
C GLY A 141 10.42 12.29 29.82
N TRP A 142 10.09 13.58 29.75
CA TRP A 142 11.05 14.67 29.97
C TRP A 142 10.81 15.50 31.22
N ALA A 143 9.81 15.17 32.03
CA ALA A 143 9.48 15.92 33.25
C ALA A 143 10.25 15.48 34.51
N GLN A 144 11.17 14.51 34.40
CA GLN A 144 12.05 14.12 35.52
C GLN A 144 13.51 14.33 35.16
N GLY A 145 13.90 15.58 35.11
CA GLY A 145 15.31 15.93 35.27
C GLY A 145 15.77 15.54 36.68
N PRO A 146 17.00 15.02 36.86
CA PRO A 146 17.51 14.67 38.20
C PRO A 146 17.57 15.92 39.04
N SER A 147 16.88 15.92 40.17
CA SER A 147 17.13 16.85 41.24
C SER A 147 18.50 16.57 41.80
N GLY A 148 19.47 17.37 41.36
CA GLY A 148 20.81 17.37 41.94
C GLY A 148 20.78 17.98 43.34
N PRO A 149 21.78 17.65 44.18
CA PRO A 149 21.87 18.05 45.57
C PRO A 149 22.01 19.56 45.80
#